data_34c4f656992557d56b8f25f9e6b772e2
#
_entry.id   34c4f656992557d56b8f25f9e6b772e2
#
_cell.length_a   1.000
_cell.length_b   1.000
_cell.length_c   1.000
_cell.angle_alpha   90.00
_cell.angle_beta   90.00
_cell.angle_gamma   90.00
#
_symmetry.space_group_name_H-M   'P 1'
#
loop_
_entity.id
_entity.type
_entity.pdbx_description
1 polymer ?
#
loop_
_entity_poly.entity_id
_entity_poly.type
_entity_poly.pdbx_seq_one_letter_code
_entity_poly.pdbx_strand_id
1 'polypeptide(L)'
;MEEKYQYDPDFIFIMASIFYILQDPKKTLQYIDRVLEIYELDTDALGLKLRVHQHFKENAKVIECCKKILEVNSDAYEVRDILNELEKK
;
A
#
# COMPACT_ATOMS: atom_id res chain seq x y z
N MET A 1 19.89 12.06 14.06
CA MET A 1 19.70 10.65 13.83
C MET A 1 18.55 10.32 12.92
N GLU A 2 17.42 10.95 13.14
CA GLU A 2 16.27 10.73 12.26
C GLU A 2 16.56 11.10 10.81
N GLU A 3 17.36 12.14 10.60
CA GLU A 3 17.72 12.58 9.26
C GLU A 3 18.38 11.49 8.44
N LYS A 4 19.11 10.60 9.10
CA LYS A 4 19.80 9.52 8.44
C LYS A 4 18.84 8.50 7.82
N TYR A 5 17.67 8.33 8.42
CA TYR A 5 16.72 7.29 8.04
C TYR A 5 15.48 7.82 7.32
N GLN A 6 15.30 9.14 7.27
CA GLN A 6 14.06 9.69 6.70
C GLN A 6 13.87 9.37 5.21
N TYR A 7 14.95 8.98 4.53
CA TYR A 7 14.90 8.60 3.13
C TYR A 7 15.12 7.11 2.90
N ASP A 8 15.21 6.32 3.99
CA ASP A 8 15.35 4.88 3.90
C ASP A 8 13.97 4.26 3.77
N PRO A 9 13.65 3.65 2.61
CA PRO A 9 12.31 3.09 2.39
C PRO A 9 11.94 2.02 3.40
N ASP A 10 12.90 1.22 3.88
CA ASP A 10 12.60 0.19 4.87
C ASP A 10 12.17 0.81 6.19
N PHE A 11 12.87 1.85 6.63
CA PHE A 11 12.52 2.56 7.85
C PHE A 11 11.14 3.23 7.72
N ILE A 12 10.91 3.88 6.58
CA ILE A 12 9.64 4.56 6.32
C ILE A 12 8.49 3.54 6.31
N PHE A 13 8.73 2.37 5.72
CA PHE A 13 7.71 1.31 5.68
C PHE A 13 7.39 0.80 7.09
N ILE A 14 8.42 0.64 7.94
CA ILE A 14 8.22 0.22 9.32
C ILE A 14 7.34 1.24 10.06
N MET A 15 7.60 2.53 9.85
CA MET A 15 6.78 3.57 10.46
C MET A 15 5.33 3.50 9.97
N ALA A 16 5.14 3.28 8.67
CA ALA A 16 3.81 3.11 8.11
C ALA A 16 3.07 1.94 8.77
N SER A 17 3.78 0.82 8.95
CA SER A 17 3.22 -0.37 9.58
C SER A 17 2.79 -0.11 11.02
N ILE A 18 3.60 0.63 11.77
CA ILE A 18 3.28 1.00 13.14
C ILE A 18 2.01 1.82 13.19
N PHE A 19 1.88 2.83 12.33
CA PHE A 19 0.67 3.65 12.29
C PHE A 19 -0.55 2.86 11.82
N TYR A 20 -0.35 1.87 10.97
CA TYR A 20 -1.44 0.98 10.58
C TYR A 20 -1.96 0.21 11.79
N ILE A 21 -1.04 -0.34 12.60
CA ILE A 21 -1.40 -1.07 13.82
C ILE A 21 -2.09 -0.14 14.82
N LEU A 22 -1.64 1.10 14.91
CA LEU A 22 -2.24 2.11 15.79
C LEU A 22 -3.56 2.66 15.25
N GLN A 23 -4.00 2.16 14.11
CA GLN A 23 -5.25 2.56 13.49
C GLN A 23 -5.28 4.05 13.11
N ASP A 24 -4.14 4.54 12.61
CA ASP A 24 -4.03 5.89 12.08
C ASP A 24 -3.80 5.81 10.57
N PRO A 25 -4.88 5.70 9.79
CA PRO A 25 -4.75 5.50 8.34
C PRO A 25 -4.15 6.69 7.61
N LYS A 26 -4.38 7.90 8.09
CA LYS A 26 -3.83 9.10 7.45
C LYS A 26 -2.31 9.10 7.51
N LYS A 27 -1.74 8.81 8.67
CA LYS A 27 -0.28 8.75 8.81
C LYS A 27 0.27 7.55 8.09
N THR A 28 -0.45 6.43 8.10
CA THR A 28 -0.05 5.25 7.35
C THR A 28 0.14 5.60 5.87
N LEU A 29 -0.84 6.28 5.28
CA LEU A 29 -0.76 6.67 3.87
C LEU A 29 0.35 7.67 3.60
N GLN A 30 0.58 8.61 4.53
CA GLN A 30 1.67 9.57 4.40
C GLN A 30 3.03 8.87 4.23
N TYR A 31 3.29 7.90 5.08
CA TYR A 31 4.56 7.17 5.03
C TYR A 31 4.63 6.23 3.83
N ILE A 32 3.53 5.57 3.50
CA ILE A 32 3.49 4.70 2.33
C ILE A 32 3.74 5.49 1.05
N ASP A 33 3.13 6.65 0.91
CA ASP A 33 3.34 7.46 -0.28
C ASP A 33 4.80 7.88 -0.44
N ARG A 34 5.50 8.07 0.67
CA ARG A 34 6.94 8.34 0.63
C ARG A 34 7.73 7.14 0.08
N VAL A 35 7.37 5.94 0.50
CA VAL A 35 8.00 4.73 -0.03
C VAL A 35 7.75 4.63 -1.53
N LEU A 36 6.52 4.90 -1.95
CA LEU A 36 6.13 4.79 -3.35
C LEU A 36 6.74 5.89 -4.22
N GLU A 37 7.14 7.02 -3.63
CA GLU A 37 7.91 8.03 -4.36
C GLU A 37 9.29 7.52 -4.72
N ILE A 38 9.85 6.65 -3.88
CA ILE A 38 11.17 6.06 -4.10
C ILE A 38 11.05 4.80 -4.96
N TYR A 39 10.12 3.93 -4.60
CA TYR A 39 9.88 2.66 -5.29
C TYR A 39 8.41 2.57 -5.67
N GLU A 40 8.10 3.06 -6.86
CA GLU A 40 6.72 3.17 -7.35
C GLU A 40 5.95 1.86 -7.34
N LEU A 41 6.64 0.75 -7.56
CA LEU A 41 6.00 -0.57 -7.62
C LEU A 41 6.41 -1.49 -6.47
N ASP A 42 6.69 -0.92 -5.31
CA ASP A 42 6.98 -1.72 -4.12
C ASP A 42 5.71 -2.43 -3.67
N THR A 43 5.70 -3.77 -3.78
CA THR A 43 4.50 -4.56 -3.48
C THR A 43 4.11 -4.53 -2.01
N ASP A 44 5.07 -4.41 -1.11
CA ASP A 44 4.77 -4.31 0.32
C ASP A 44 4.02 -3.02 0.63
N ALA A 45 4.52 -1.91 0.07
CA ALA A 45 3.88 -0.60 0.26
C ALA A 45 2.51 -0.56 -0.42
N LEU A 46 2.42 -1.08 -1.64
CA LEU A 46 1.15 -1.14 -2.35
C LEU A 46 0.15 -2.02 -1.62
N GLY A 47 0.61 -3.14 -1.03
CA GLY A 47 -0.25 -4.03 -0.26
C GLY A 47 -0.84 -3.35 0.96
N LEU A 48 -0.02 -2.59 1.68
CA LEU A 48 -0.50 -1.87 2.86
C LEU A 48 -1.45 -0.75 2.46
N LYS A 49 -1.14 -0.05 1.36
CA LYS A 49 -2.02 1.00 0.83
C LYS A 49 -3.37 0.42 0.44
N LEU A 50 -3.36 -0.75 -0.20
CA LEU A 50 -4.58 -1.46 -0.57
C LEU A 50 -5.45 -1.73 0.64
N ARG A 51 -4.86 -2.19 1.74
CA ARG A 51 -5.60 -2.49 2.97
C ARG A 51 -6.25 -1.25 3.57
N VAL A 52 -5.53 -0.13 3.54
CA VAL A 52 -6.07 1.13 4.04
C VAL A 52 -7.27 1.55 3.21
N HIS A 53 -7.16 1.47 1.89
CA HIS A 53 -8.28 1.85 1.02
C HIS A 53 -9.46 0.89 1.14
N GLN A 54 -9.21 -0.40 1.39
CA GLN A 54 -10.28 -1.36 1.67
C GLN A 54 -11.04 -0.98 2.95
N HIS A 55 -10.31 -0.53 3.94
CA HIS A 55 -10.91 -0.10 5.21
C HIS A 55 -11.90 1.04 5.00
N PHE A 56 -11.57 1.97 4.11
CA PHE A 56 -12.44 3.09 3.78
C PHE A 56 -13.42 2.79 2.65
N LYS A 57 -13.39 1.58 2.11
CA LYS A 57 -14.25 1.17 0.99
C LYS A 57 -14.09 2.06 -0.24
N GLU A 58 -12.87 2.50 -0.48
CA GLU A 58 -12.52 3.32 -1.65
C GLU A 58 -12.19 2.41 -2.82
N ASN A 59 -13.21 1.81 -3.41
CA ASN A 59 -13.03 0.76 -4.41
C ASN A 59 -12.16 1.16 -5.59
N ALA A 60 -12.29 2.38 -6.08
CA ALA A 60 -11.47 2.83 -7.22
C ALA A 60 -9.98 2.79 -6.89
N LYS A 61 -9.63 3.20 -5.68
CA LYS A 61 -8.23 3.18 -5.23
C LYS A 61 -7.74 1.77 -4.96
N VAL A 62 -8.62 0.90 -4.46
CA VAL A 62 -8.30 -0.51 -4.27
C VAL A 62 -7.98 -1.16 -5.61
N ILE A 63 -8.80 -0.90 -6.62
CA ILE A 63 -8.59 -1.44 -7.97
C ILE A 63 -7.25 -0.98 -8.53
N GLU A 64 -6.93 0.29 -8.36
CA GLU A 64 -5.66 0.85 -8.83
C GLU A 64 -4.47 0.14 -8.18
N CYS A 65 -4.52 -0.06 -6.86
CA CYS A 65 -3.46 -0.77 -6.14
C CYS A 65 -3.34 -2.21 -6.60
N CYS A 66 -4.48 -2.89 -6.80
CA CYS A 66 -4.49 -4.27 -7.28
C CYS A 66 -3.80 -4.38 -8.64
N LYS A 67 -4.11 -3.48 -9.55
CA LYS A 67 -3.53 -3.51 -10.89
C LYS A 67 -2.03 -3.29 -10.85
N LYS A 68 -1.56 -2.37 -10.02
CA LYS A 68 -0.12 -2.12 -9.88
C LYS A 68 0.61 -3.32 -9.30
N ILE A 69 0.03 -3.96 -8.28
CA ILE A 69 0.64 -5.16 -7.69
C ILE A 69 0.73 -6.27 -8.74
N LEU A 70 -0.32 -6.46 -9.52
CA LEU A 70 -0.36 -7.50 -10.54
C LEU A 70 0.61 -7.25 -11.69
N GLU A 71 0.99 -6.00 -11.93
CA GLU A 71 2.04 -5.69 -12.90
C GLU A 71 3.38 -6.28 -12.48
N VAL A 72 3.65 -6.28 -11.18
CA VAL A 72 4.92 -6.77 -10.63
C VAL A 72 4.85 -8.27 -10.36
N ASN A 73 3.71 -8.73 -9.84
CA ASN A 73 3.53 -10.11 -9.44
C ASN A 73 2.17 -10.61 -9.93
N SER A 74 2.17 -11.17 -11.13
CA SER A 74 0.93 -11.66 -11.74
C SER A 74 0.35 -12.87 -10.99
N ASP A 75 1.13 -13.49 -10.11
CA ASP A 75 0.69 -14.65 -9.33
C ASP A 75 0.10 -14.28 -7.97
N ALA A 76 -0.12 -12.99 -7.72
CA ALA A 76 -0.74 -12.55 -6.47
C ALA A 76 -2.25 -12.87 -6.50
N TYR A 77 -2.59 -14.12 -6.20
CA TYR A 77 -3.97 -14.60 -6.30
C TYR A 77 -4.95 -13.84 -5.41
N GLU A 78 -4.53 -13.51 -4.19
CA GLU A 78 -5.40 -12.75 -3.27
C GLU A 78 -5.76 -11.39 -3.85
N VAL A 79 -4.79 -10.72 -4.46
CA VAL A 79 -5.00 -9.42 -5.08
C VAL A 79 -5.92 -9.56 -6.30
N ARG A 80 -5.72 -10.60 -7.08
CA ARG A 80 -6.55 -10.86 -8.24
C ARG A 80 -8.00 -11.12 -7.83
N ASP A 81 -8.20 -11.87 -6.74
CA ASP A 81 -9.54 -12.15 -6.22
C ASP A 81 -10.23 -10.86 -5.79
N ILE A 82 -9.51 -9.98 -5.11
CA ILE A 82 -10.06 -8.68 -4.69
C ILE A 82 -10.48 -7.88 -5.92
N LEU A 83 -9.61 -7.82 -6.92
CA LEU A 83 -9.88 -7.08 -8.15
C LEU A 83 -11.12 -7.63 -8.86
N ASN A 84 -11.20 -8.95 -9.00
CA ASN A 84 -12.35 -9.60 -9.64
C ASN A 84 -13.65 -9.31 -8.93
N GLU A 85 -13.64 -9.35 -7.60
CA GLU A 85 -14.81 -9.04 -6.78
C GLU A 85 -15.32 -7.63 -7.05
N LEU A 86 -14.42 -6.68 -7.12
CA LEU A 86 -14.79 -5.29 -7.33
C LEU A 86 -15.23 -5.00 -8.76
N GLU A 87 -14.64 -5.68 -9.73
CA GLU A 87 -14.97 -5.47 -11.13
C GLU A 87 -16.25 -6.17 -11.56
N LYS A 88 -16.74 -7.10 -10.77
CA LYS A 88 -18.02 -7.77 -11.05
C LYS A 88 -19.20 -6.83 -10.90
N LYS A 89 -19.02 -5.81 -10.13
CA LYS A 89 -20.07 -4.82 -9.90
C LYS A 89 -20.00 -3.71 -10.90
#